data_5ae2de527a68a201fd75148a095f5316
#
_entry.id   5ae2de527a68a201fd75148a095f5316
#
_cell.length_a   1.000
_cell.length_b   1.000
_cell.length_c   1.000
_cell.angle_alpha   90.00
_cell.angle_beta   90.00
_cell.angle_gamma   90.00
#
_symmetry.space_group_name_H-M   'P 1'
#
loop_
_entity.id
_entity.type
_entity.pdbx_description
1 polymer ?
#
loop_
_entity_poly.entity_id
_entity_poly.type
_entity_poly.pdbx_seq_one_letter_code
_entity_poly.pdbx_strand_id
1 'polypeptide(L)'
;NGAEDSTYSTEVPSFKEIGTHTVDYKVTSTNYEDLTGTFDVQIQKMNLADAYVGFEDSSPVYTGSALDPGVTVKGSETSEDIVSGENYTVKYQRVQDVSGNTVTEEAVTAPTEAGTYNVIITAKQESTFCRGAKTVEKGVTVLPKALSDTQGKPTVSISMTPGSFTYDTKVHQVKDENIVVTDTDRNVTLTQGTDYEITPPSDPIQTAKAYIFSFTGKGNYTGSCTKKIEVRKADLTNAKVEINGTYTYSGEAQEPGNGDTTQVQVTLDNIPVNSSEYTLGYANNTAAAEASSNAAPTVTVKAIADGNYQGAVSKT
;
A
#
# COMPACT_ATOMS: atom_id res chain seq x y z
N ASN A 1 -53.03 -1.50 -69.97
CA ASN A 1 -53.17 -0.42 -69.02
C ASN A 1 -52.53 -0.88 -67.71
N GLY A 2 -51.24 -0.72 -67.62
CA GLY A 2 -50.47 -1.11 -66.42
C GLY A 2 -50.88 -0.22 -65.27
N ALA A 3 -51.55 -0.75 -64.29
CA ALA A 3 -51.42 -0.25 -62.93
C ALA A 3 -49.96 -0.47 -62.55
N GLU A 4 -49.23 0.61 -62.33
CA GLU A 4 -47.95 0.49 -61.69
C GLU A 4 -48.19 -0.25 -60.39
N ASP A 5 -47.51 -1.37 -60.24
CA ASP A 5 -47.58 -2.22 -59.05
C ASP A 5 -46.82 -1.49 -57.91
N SER A 6 -47.59 -0.63 -57.25
CA SER A 6 -47.07 0.28 -56.23
C SER A 6 -46.54 -0.43 -54.96
N THR A 7 -46.52 -1.78 -54.98
CA THR A 7 -46.10 -2.62 -53.84
C THR A 7 -44.62 -3.02 -53.86
N TYR A 8 -43.91 -2.85 -54.99
CA TYR A 8 -42.53 -3.21 -55.14
C TYR A 8 -41.61 -1.96 -55.21
N SER A 9 -40.50 -1.93 -54.46
CA SER A 9 -39.47 -0.90 -54.48
C SER A 9 -38.19 -1.46 -55.09
N THR A 10 -37.41 -0.61 -55.74
CA THR A 10 -36.05 -0.94 -56.19
C THR A 10 -35.03 -0.86 -55.06
N GLU A 11 -35.41 -0.36 -53.88
CA GLU A 11 -34.57 -0.32 -52.72
C GLU A 11 -34.48 -1.67 -52.02
N VAL A 12 -33.29 -2.07 -51.58
CA VAL A 12 -33.09 -3.30 -50.83
C VAL A 12 -33.71 -3.14 -49.42
N PRO A 13 -34.63 -4.00 -49.02
CA PRO A 13 -35.25 -3.92 -47.72
C PRO A 13 -34.22 -4.15 -46.62
N SER A 14 -34.30 -3.41 -45.51
CA SER A 14 -33.46 -3.57 -44.34
C SER A 14 -34.33 -3.94 -43.13
N PHE A 15 -33.88 -4.92 -42.38
CA PHE A 15 -34.58 -5.41 -41.18
C PHE A 15 -33.68 -5.24 -39.96
N LYS A 16 -34.24 -4.83 -38.85
CA LYS A 16 -33.49 -4.65 -37.55
C LYS A 16 -34.03 -5.55 -36.46
N GLU A 17 -35.29 -5.98 -36.58
CA GLU A 17 -35.95 -6.77 -35.54
C GLU A 17 -35.68 -8.26 -35.69
N ILE A 18 -35.52 -8.95 -34.54
CA ILE A 18 -35.35 -10.40 -34.52
C ILE A 18 -36.65 -11.07 -34.96
N GLY A 19 -36.52 -12.04 -35.82
CA GLY A 19 -37.63 -12.77 -36.38
C GLY A 19 -37.41 -13.20 -37.81
N THR A 20 -38.42 -13.80 -38.41
CA THR A 20 -38.44 -14.13 -39.82
C THR A 20 -39.18 -13.02 -40.57
N HIS A 21 -38.53 -12.44 -41.56
CA HIS A 21 -39.04 -11.38 -42.42
C HIS A 21 -39.18 -11.93 -43.85
N THR A 22 -40.39 -12.07 -44.31
CA THR A 22 -40.66 -12.54 -45.67
C THR A 22 -40.51 -11.36 -46.63
N VAL A 23 -39.71 -11.52 -47.64
CA VAL A 23 -39.48 -10.55 -48.73
C VAL A 23 -40.13 -11.06 -50.00
N ASP A 24 -41.10 -10.30 -50.52
CA ASP A 24 -41.66 -10.51 -51.84
C ASP A 24 -40.74 -9.87 -52.87
N TYR A 25 -40.41 -10.57 -53.92
CA TYR A 25 -39.63 -10.02 -55.04
C TYR A 25 -40.33 -10.13 -56.38
N LYS A 26 -40.09 -9.21 -57.29
CA LYS A 26 -40.55 -9.20 -58.65
C LYS A 26 -39.38 -8.85 -59.59
N VAL A 27 -39.05 -9.72 -60.46
CA VAL A 27 -38.07 -9.49 -61.54
C VAL A 27 -38.85 -9.24 -62.86
N THR A 28 -38.62 -8.05 -63.42
CA THR A 28 -39.27 -7.66 -64.68
C THR A 28 -38.23 -7.65 -65.80
N SER A 29 -38.65 -8.06 -66.99
CA SER A 29 -37.85 -8.06 -68.23
C SER A 29 -38.70 -7.67 -69.46
N THR A 30 -38.07 -6.98 -70.39
CA THR A 30 -38.72 -6.59 -71.63
C THR A 30 -39.02 -7.76 -72.55
N ASN A 31 -38.34 -8.89 -72.42
CA ASN A 31 -38.41 -10.04 -73.30
C ASN A 31 -38.91 -11.36 -72.68
N TYR A 32 -39.21 -11.33 -71.40
CA TYR A 32 -39.65 -12.50 -70.63
C TYR A 32 -40.83 -12.12 -69.74
N GLU A 33 -41.59 -13.07 -69.31
CA GLU A 33 -42.68 -12.90 -68.35
C GLU A 33 -42.07 -12.51 -66.96
N ASP A 34 -42.80 -11.69 -66.21
CA ASP A 34 -42.41 -11.29 -64.89
C ASP A 34 -42.32 -12.52 -63.97
N LEU A 35 -41.20 -12.57 -63.21
CA LEU A 35 -40.97 -13.57 -62.17
C LEU A 35 -41.27 -12.96 -60.80
N THR A 36 -42.20 -13.57 -60.08
CA THR A 36 -42.49 -13.19 -58.70
C THR A 36 -42.19 -14.36 -57.74
N GLY A 37 -41.82 -14.09 -56.54
CA GLY A 37 -41.59 -15.09 -55.50
C GLY A 37 -41.34 -14.45 -54.14
N THR A 38 -41.12 -15.30 -53.17
CA THR A 38 -40.85 -14.93 -51.81
C THR A 38 -39.60 -15.63 -51.33
N PHE A 39 -38.84 -14.98 -50.40
CA PHE A 39 -37.86 -15.65 -49.61
C PHE A 39 -37.85 -15.06 -48.17
N ASP A 40 -37.45 -15.88 -47.21
CA ASP A 40 -37.39 -15.49 -45.83
C ASP A 40 -35.95 -15.04 -45.41
N VAL A 41 -35.88 -13.88 -44.77
CA VAL A 41 -34.68 -13.39 -44.08
C VAL A 41 -34.88 -13.60 -42.60
N GLN A 42 -34.00 -14.37 -41.98
CA GLN A 42 -34.07 -14.65 -40.55
C GLN A 42 -33.02 -13.86 -39.80
N ILE A 43 -33.47 -12.97 -38.90
CA ILE A 43 -32.61 -12.28 -37.94
C ILE A 43 -32.69 -13.03 -36.61
N GLN A 44 -31.56 -13.53 -36.15
CA GLN A 44 -31.48 -14.31 -34.92
C GLN A 44 -30.84 -13.48 -33.79
N LYS A 45 -31.12 -13.87 -32.52
CA LYS A 45 -30.40 -13.36 -31.36
C LYS A 45 -28.91 -13.63 -31.52
N MET A 46 -28.08 -12.62 -31.22
CA MET A 46 -26.64 -12.76 -31.19
C MET A 46 -26.22 -13.79 -30.14
N ASN A 47 -25.32 -14.69 -30.50
CA ASN A 47 -24.71 -15.59 -29.53
C ASN A 47 -23.59 -14.85 -28.78
N LEU A 48 -23.69 -14.74 -27.46
CA LEU A 48 -22.66 -14.08 -26.64
C LEU A 48 -21.30 -14.74 -26.78
N ALA A 49 -21.19 -16.01 -27.11
CA ALA A 49 -19.92 -16.67 -27.40
C ALA A 49 -19.09 -15.94 -28.48
N ASP A 50 -19.77 -15.33 -29.45
CA ASP A 50 -19.18 -14.64 -30.60
C ASP A 50 -19.05 -13.12 -30.36
N ALA A 51 -19.51 -12.60 -29.21
CA ALA A 51 -19.53 -11.18 -28.89
C ALA A 51 -18.11 -10.59 -28.68
N TYR A 52 -17.96 -9.32 -29.04
CA TYR A 52 -16.84 -8.49 -28.63
C TYR A 52 -17.11 -7.96 -27.23
N VAL A 53 -16.12 -8.10 -26.35
CA VAL A 53 -16.20 -7.64 -24.96
C VAL A 53 -15.08 -6.65 -24.72
N GLY A 54 -15.41 -5.45 -24.29
CA GLY A 54 -14.51 -4.40 -23.90
C GLY A 54 -14.61 -4.07 -22.41
N PHE A 55 -13.62 -3.37 -21.90
CA PHE A 55 -13.57 -2.88 -20.53
C PHE A 55 -13.16 -1.39 -20.56
N GLU A 56 -13.79 -0.56 -19.74
CA GLU A 56 -13.35 0.82 -19.54
C GLU A 56 -12.06 0.86 -18.73
N ASP A 57 -11.98 0.03 -17.68
CA ASP A 57 -10.77 -0.19 -16.88
C ASP A 57 -10.59 -1.68 -16.57
N SER A 58 -9.66 -2.32 -17.27
CA SER A 58 -9.34 -3.74 -17.03
C SER A 58 -8.35 -3.95 -15.87
N SER A 59 -7.81 -2.89 -15.27
CA SER A 59 -6.79 -2.97 -14.23
C SER A 59 -7.02 -1.96 -13.08
N PRO A 60 -8.24 -1.89 -12.51
CA PRO A 60 -8.54 -0.96 -11.43
C PRO A 60 -7.73 -1.29 -10.18
N VAL A 61 -7.41 -0.25 -9.40
CA VAL A 61 -6.70 -0.41 -8.13
C VAL A 61 -7.70 -0.70 -7.02
N TYR A 62 -7.33 -1.59 -6.10
CA TYR A 62 -8.09 -1.90 -4.90
C TYR A 62 -8.46 -0.65 -4.10
N THR A 63 -9.75 -0.50 -3.80
CA THR A 63 -10.32 0.62 -3.02
C THR A 63 -10.98 0.17 -1.73
N GLY A 64 -11.12 -1.16 -1.52
CA GLY A 64 -11.89 -1.74 -0.43
C GLY A 64 -13.41 -1.69 -0.63
N SER A 65 -13.86 -1.26 -1.78
CA SER A 65 -15.26 -1.23 -2.19
C SER A 65 -15.45 -2.02 -3.48
N ALA A 66 -16.68 -2.33 -3.81
CA ALA A 66 -17.03 -2.94 -5.09
C ALA A 66 -16.57 -2.04 -6.24
N LEU A 67 -15.87 -2.64 -7.21
CA LEU A 67 -15.35 -1.96 -8.39
C LEU A 67 -16.23 -2.24 -9.60
N ASP A 68 -16.35 -1.28 -10.50
CA ASP A 68 -16.99 -1.44 -11.78
C ASP A 68 -15.98 -1.26 -12.91
N PRO A 69 -15.53 -2.36 -13.55
CA PRO A 69 -14.60 -2.29 -14.68
C PRO A 69 -15.21 -1.75 -15.98
N GLY A 70 -16.50 -1.41 -16.01
CA GLY A 70 -17.18 -0.87 -17.19
C GLY A 70 -17.20 -1.86 -18.35
N VAL A 71 -17.95 -2.99 -18.21
CA VAL A 71 -18.01 -4.04 -19.23
C VAL A 71 -18.94 -3.62 -20.37
N THR A 72 -18.43 -3.61 -21.60
CA THR A 72 -19.18 -3.37 -22.83
C THR A 72 -19.27 -4.64 -23.68
N VAL A 73 -20.42 -4.89 -24.30
CA VAL A 73 -20.67 -6.05 -25.16
C VAL A 73 -21.22 -5.59 -26.49
N LYS A 74 -20.58 -6.02 -27.59
CA LYS A 74 -20.96 -5.66 -28.97
C LYS A 74 -21.06 -6.88 -29.84
N GLY A 75 -21.90 -6.80 -30.87
CA GLY A 75 -22.02 -7.84 -31.91
C GLY A 75 -20.83 -7.83 -32.89
N SER A 76 -20.22 -6.67 -33.09
CA SER A 76 -18.99 -6.45 -33.87
C SER A 76 -18.23 -5.25 -33.27
N GLU A 77 -16.97 -5.04 -33.64
CA GLU A 77 -16.18 -3.91 -33.18
C GLU A 77 -16.81 -2.53 -33.46
N THR A 78 -17.61 -2.45 -34.54
CA THR A 78 -18.26 -1.21 -35.01
C THR A 78 -19.73 -1.09 -34.62
N SER A 79 -20.33 -2.13 -34.01
CA SER A 79 -21.74 -2.08 -33.60
C SER A 79 -21.92 -1.29 -32.30
N GLU A 80 -23.17 -0.85 -32.07
CA GLU A 80 -23.56 -0.24 -30.79
C GLU A 80 -23.50 -1.27 -29.66
N ASP A 81 -23.31 -0.76 -28.42
CA ASP A 81 -23.28 -1.57 -27.21
C ASP A 81 -24.66 -2.17 -26.93
N ILE A 82 -24.67 -3.44 -26.52
CA ILE A 82 -25.90 -4.09 -26.00
C ILE A 82 -26.03 -3.64 -24.53
N VAL A 83 -27.19 -3.13 -24.18
CA VAL A 83 -27.44 -2.58 -22.84
C VAL A 83 -27.33 -3.66 -21.77
N SER A 84 -26.38 -3.49 -20.85
CA SER A 84 -26.23 -4.32 -19.65
C SER A 84 -27.46 -4.17 -18.74
N GLY A 85 -27.72 -5.18 -17.91
CA GLY A 85 -28.85 -5.16 -16.98
C GLY A 85 -30.20 -5.49 -17.63
N GLU A 86 -30.46 -5.07 -18.87
CA GLU A 86 -31.66 -5.44 -19.63
C GLU A 86 -31.46 -6.76 -20.38
N ASN A 87 -30.33 -6.94 -21.06
CA ASN A 87 -30.10 -8.04 -21.99
C ASN A 87 -29.19 -9.12 -21.45
N TYR A 88 -28.23 -8.77 -20.57
CA TYR A 88 -27.28 -9.70 -19.95
C TYR A 88 -26.93 -9.30 -18.54
N THR A 89 -26.33 -10.24 -17.83
CA THR A 89 -25.71 -10.02 -16.51
C THR A 89 -24.22 -10.24 -16.60
N VAL A 90 -23.46 -9.52 -15.76
CA VAL A 90 -22.01 -9.69 -15.62
C VAL A 90 -21.73 -10.23 -14.23
N LYS A 91 -20.86 -11.23 -14.13
CA LYS A 91 -20.29 -11.74 -12.89
C LYS A 91 -18.78 -11.84 -13.03
N TYR A 92 -18.10 -11.75 -11.90
CA TYR A 92 -16.64 -11.82 -11.80
C TYR A 92 -16.25 -13.01 -10.93
N GLN A 93 -15.38 -13.87 -11.45
CA GLN A 93 -14.92 -15.06 -10.75
C GLN A 93 -13.42 -14.95 -10.54
N ARG A 94 -13.00 -14.78 -9.26
CA ARG A 94 -11.59 -14.67 -8.92
C ARG A 94 -10.85 -15.96 -9.25
N VAL A 95 -9.66 -15.79 -9.82
CA VAL A 95 -8.78 -16.89 -10.25
C VAL A 95 -7.51 -16.84 -9.40
N GLN A 96 -7.18 -17.94 -8.79
CA GLN A 96 -5.95 -18.08 -8.01
C GLN A 96 -5.12 -19.24 -8.57
N ASP A 97 -3.81 -19.07 -8.56
CA ASP A 97 -2.88 -20.18 -8.79
C ASP A 97 -2.45 -20.72 -7.43
N VAL A 98 -2.86 -21.93 -7.12
CA VAL A 98 -2.48 -22.63 -5.90
C VAL A 98 -1.63 -23.83 -6.28
N SER A 99 -0.32 -23.71 -6.09
CA SER A 99 0.66 -24.76 -6.37
C SER A 99 0.62 -25.30 -7.82
N GLY A 100 0.46 -24.40 -8.79
CA GLY A 100 0.39 -24.73 -10.22
C GLY A 100 -0.98 -25.21 -10.70
N ASN A 101 -2.01 -25.17 -9.82
CA ASN A 101 -3.39 -25.46 -10.18
C ASN A 101 -4.23 -24.18 -10.14
N THR A 102 -4.95 -23.92 -11.22
CA THR A 102 -5.92 -22.82 -11.25
C THR A 102 -7.14 -23.19 -10.41
N VAL A 103 -7.40 -22.42 -9.37
CA VAL A 103 -8.60 -22.51 -8.52
C VAL A 103 -9.45 -21.28 -8.75
N THR A 104 -10.75 -21.47 -8.89
CA THR A 104 -11.73 -20.39 -9.06
C THR A 104 -12.62 -20.29 -7.84
N GLU A 105 -12.87 -19.06 -7.38
CA GLU A 105 -13.82 -18.77 -6.31
C GLU A 105 -15.26 -18.71 -6.85
N GLU A 106 -16.23 -18.52 -5.96
CA GLU A 106 -17.61 -18.25 -6.36
C GLU A 106 -17.71 -16.90 -7.10
N ALA A 107 -18.53 -16.86 -8.15
CA ALA A 107 -18.65 -15.67 -8.98
C ALA A 107 -19.51 -14.59 -8.29
N VAL A 108 -18.96 -13.39 -8.17
CA VAL A 108 -19.57 -12.20 -7.56
C VAL A 108 -20.06 -11.19 -8.59
N THR A 109 -20.91 -10.25 -8.19
CA THR A 109 -21.44 -9.20 -9.09
C THR A 109 -20.45 -8.06 -9.33
N ALA A 110 -19.49 -7.87 -8.45
CA ALA A 110 -18.42 -6.89 -8.59
C ALA A 110 -17.17 -7.36 -7.85
N PRO A 111 -15.96 -7.14 -8.38
CA PRO A 111 -14.71 -7.46 -7.69
C PRO A 111 -14.48 -6.47 -6.53
N THR A 112 -14.07 -7.00 -5.37
CA THR A 112 -13.77 -6.21 -4.17
C THR A 112 -12.34 -6.40 -3.68
N GLU A 113 -11.68 -7.51 -4.05
CA GLU A 113 -10.34 -7.87 -3.59
C GLU A 113 -9.33 -7.77 -4.73
N ALA A 114 -8.08 -7.49 -4.41
CA ALA A 114 -7.00 -7.54 -5.39
C ALA A 114 -6.81 -8.96 -5.94
N GLY A 115 -6.61 -9.07 -7.25
CA GLY A 115 -6.47 -10.36 -7.92
C GLY A 115 -6.96 -10.33 -9.35
N THR A 116 -6.83 -11.47 -10.02
CA THR A 116 -7.26 -11.65 -11.41
C THR A 116 -8.63 -12.31 -11.45
N TYR A 117 -9.49 -11.86 -12.36
CA TYR A 117 -10.86 -12.32 -12.47
C TYR A 117 -11.19 -12.74 -13.89
N ASN A 118 -11.88 -13.88 -14.02
CA ASN A 118 -12.66 -14.21 -15.21
C ASN A 118 -13.93 -13.36 -15.20
N VAL A 119 -14.32 -12.85 -16.35
CA VAL A 119 -15.56 -12.08 -16.51
C VAL A 119 -16.60 -12.96 -17.24
N ILE A 120 -17.69 -13.26 -16.56
CA ILE A 120 -18.75 -14.16 -17.03
C ILE A 120 -19.95 -13.30 -17.42
N ILE A 121 -20.29 -13.33 -18.70
CA ILE A 121 -21.40 -12.59 -19.28
C ILE A 121 -22.46 -13.61 -19.66
N THR A 122 -23.66 -13.46 -19.13
CA THR A 122 -24.77 -14.40 -19.36
C THR A 122 -26.02 -13.65 -19.86
N ALA A 123 -26.56 -14.06 -21.01
CA ALA A 123 -27.77 -13.48 -21.52
C ALA A 123 -28.96 -13.77 -20.59
N LYS A 124 -29.81 -12.77 -20.37
CA LYS A 124 -31.08 -12.98 -19.68
C LYS A 124 -32.04 -13.75 -20.54
N GLN A 125 -32.90 -14.52 -19.91
CA GLN A 125 -33.89 -15.33 -20.62
C GLN A 125 -34.84 -14.47 -21.49
N GLU A 126 -35.21 -13.30 -20.96
CA GLU A 126 -36.08 -12.30 -21.61
C GLU A 126 -35.35 -11.41 -22.61
N SER A 127 -34.04 -11.50 -22.76
CA SER A 127 -33.28 -10.68 -23.70
C SER A 127 -33.81 -10.85 -25.12
N THR A 128 -34.08 -9.73 -25.79
CA THR A 128 -34.50 -9.70 -27.20
C THR A 128 -33.31 -9.63 -28.17
N PHE A 129 -32.08 -9.37 -27.68
CA PHE A 129 -30.91 -9.13 -28.53
C PHE A 129 -29.86 -10.24 -28.49
N CYS A 130 -29.72 -10.94 -27.37
CA CYS A 130 -28.66 -11.93 -27.23
C CYS A 130 -29.13 -13.23 -26.54
N ARG A 131 -28.32 -14.29 -26.68
CA ARG A 131 -28.49 -15.61 -26.06
C ARG A 131 -27.13 -16.21 -25.65
N GLY A 132 -27.17 -17.20 -24.76
CA GLY A 132 -25.98 -17.94 -24.35
C GLY A 132 -25.13 -17.19 -23.32
N ALA A 133 -23.88 -17.54 -23.22
CA ALA A 133 -22.93 -16.94 -22.30
C ALA A 133 -21.53 -16.86 -22.92
N LYS A 134 -20.69 -15.98 -22.35
CA LYS A 134 -19.26 -15.85 -22.66
C LYS A 134 -18.46 -15.66 -21.38
N THR A 135 -17.34 -16.36 -21.29
CA THR A 135 -16.32 -16.11 -20.25
C THR A 135 -15.11 -15.48 -20.92
N VAL A 136 -14.70 -14.31 -20.40
CA VAL A 136 -13.42 -13.70 -20.74
C VAL A 136 -12.45 -14.09 -19.63
N GLU A 137 -11.57 -15.01 -19.94
CA GLU A 137 -10.56 -15.50 -18.97
C GLU A 137 -9.58 -14.38 -18.63
N LYS A 138 -9.35 -14.17 -17.33
CA LYS A 138 -8.44 -13.14 -16.80
C LYS A 138 -8.73 -11.74 -17.38
N GLY A 139 -9.99 -11.45 -17.65
CA GLY A 139 -10.41 -10.21 -18.32
C GLY A 139 -10.20 -8.95 -17.47
N VAL A 140 -10.20 -9.09 -16.15
CA VAL A 140 -9.97 -7.98 -15.21
C VAL A 140 -8.91 -8.37 -14.18
N THR A 141 -7.98 -7.46 -13.86
CA THR A 141 -7.01 -7.62 -12.79
C THR A 141 -7.12 -6.44 -11.83
N VAL A 142 -7.69 -6.66 -10.65
CA VAL A 142 -7.67 -5.66 -9.58
C VAL A 142 -6.27 -5.60 -9.00
N LEU A 143 -5.61 -4.46 -9.19
CA LEU A 143 -4.25 -4.24 -8.69
C LEU A 143 -4.27 -3.95 -7.19
N PRO A 144 -3.34 -4.52 -6.40
CA PRO A 144 -3.24 -4.19 -4.99
C PRO A 144 -2.83 -2.72 -4.80
N LYS A 145 -3.32 -2.09 -3.73
CA LYS A 145 -2.98 -0.71 -3.36
C LYS A 145 -1.56 -0.65 -2.80
N ALA A 146 -0.75 0.26 -3.29
CA ALA A 146 0.61 0.43 -2.79
C ALA A 146 0.64 1.11 -1.41
N LEU A 147 1.52 0.67 -0.49
CA LEU A 147 1.76 1.31 0.81
C LEU A 147 2.51 2.65 0.69
N SER A 148 3.11 2.92 -0.46
CA SER A 148 3.75 4.19 -0.79
C SER A 148 3.44 4.57 -2.23
N ASP A 149 3.42 5.86 -2.55
CA ASP A 149 3.27 6.34 -3.92
C ASP A 149 4.55 6.12 -4.76
N THR A 150 4.51 6.49 -6.02
CA THR A 150 5.65 6.36 -6.96
C THR A 150 6.87 7.21 -6.58
N GLN A 151 6.71 8.16 -5.66
CA GLN A 151 7.76 9.02 -5.11
C GLN A 151 8.27 8.51 -3.77
N GLY A 152 7.76 7.37 -3.29
CA GLY A 152 8.12 6.76 -2.00
C GLY A 152 7.46 7.42 -0.79
N LYS A 153 6.47 8.32 -1.00
CA LYS A 153 5.69 8.89 0.09
C LYS A 153 4.67 7.84 0.57
N PRO A 154 4.60 7.55 1.89
CA PRO A 154 3.62 6.61 2.41
C PRO A 154 2.18 7.04 2.12
N THR A 155 1.35 6.10 1.65
CA THR A 155 -0.11 6.21 1.51
C THR A 155 -0.83 5.71 2.76
N VAL A 156 -0.07 5.27 3.73
CA VAL A 156 -0.53 4.82 5.05
C VAL A 156 0.06 5.68 6.15
N SER A 157 -0.66 5.81 7.26
CA SER A 157 -0.17 6.38 8.50
C SER A 157 0.30 5.26 9.43
N ILE A 158 1.50 5.38 10.00
CA ILE A 158 2.05 4.42 10.95
C ILE A 158 2.26 5.11 12.29
N SER A 159 1.59 4.62 13.32
CA SER A 159 1.76 5.03 14.71
C SER A 159 2.45 3.91 15.50
N MET A 160 3.39 4.28 16.36
CA MET A 160 4.11 3.36 17.25
C MET A 160 4.10 3.94 18.68
N THR A 161 3.84 3.09 19.67
CA THR A 161 3.81 3.48 21.07
C THR A 161 4.74 2.59 21.89
N PRO A 162 5.76 3.14 22.60
CA PRO A 162 6.15 4.55 22.60
C PRO A 162 6.75 4.98 21.25
N GLY A 163 6.65 6.27 20.92
CA GLY A 163 7.20 6.84 19.68
C GLY A 163 8.72 7.08 19.70
N SER A 164 9.34 7.01 20.88
CA SER A 164 10.79 7.10 21.09
C SER A 164 11.15 6.54 22.46
N PHE A 165 12.42 6.24 22.66
CA PHE A 165 13.04 5.91 23.95
C PHE A 165 14.12 6.94 24.30
N THR A 166 14.52 6.97 25.57
CA THR A 166 15.77 7.63 26.01
C THR A 166 16.73 6.52 26.42
N TYR A 167 18.01 6.69 26.12
CA TYR A 167 19.02 5.71 26.45
C TYR A 167 19.07 5.48 27.98
N ASP A 168 18.97 4.23 28.39
CA ASP A 168 18.96 3.78 29.78
C ASP A 168 19.76 2.47 29.99
N THR A 169 20.66 2.17 29.05
CA THR A 169 21.48 0.94 28.99
C THR A 169 20.69 -0.35 28.69
N LYS A 170 19.35 -0.32 28.65
CA LYS A 170 18.52 -1.49 28.43
C LYS A 170 18.16 -1.67 26.95
N VAL A 171 17.84 -2.91 26.58
CA VAL A 171 17.24 -3.21 25.29
C VAL A 171 15.74 -2.93 25.37
N HIS A 172 15.25 -2.13 24.44
CA HIS A 172 13.83 -1.82 24.28
C HIS A 172 13.17 -2.68 23.21
N GLN A 173 11.87 -2.80 23.27
CA GLN A 173 11.07 -3.48 22.28
C GLN A 173 9.81 -2.66 21.97
N VAL A 174 9.44 -2.61 20.70
CA VAL A 174 8.12 -2.16 20.27
C VAL A 174 7.32 -3.43 19.94
N LYS A 175 6.30 -3.69 20.72
CA LYS A 175 5.42 -4.85 20.50
C LYS A 175 4.49 -4.59 19.31
N ASP A 176 4.14 -5.62 18.57
CA ASP A 176 3.27 -5.52 17.39
C ASP A 176 1.90 -4.89 17.75
N GLU A 177 1.36 -5.21 18.93
CA GLU A 177 0.11 -4.63 19.47
C GLU A 177 0.14 -3.10 19.64
N ASN A 178 1.34 -2.53 19.69
CA ASN A 178 1.60 -1.09 19.84
C ASN A 178 1.92 -0.41 18.51
N ILE A 179 1.76 -1.12 17.39
CA ILE A 179 1.95 -0.61 16.04
C ILE A 179 0.60 -0.58 15.34
N VAL A 180 0.20 0.60 14.90
CA VAL A 180 -1.06 0.80 14.17
C VAL A 180 -0.73 1.34 12.78
N VAL A 181 -1.15 0.62 11.75
CA VAL A 181 -1.04 1.03 10.35
C VAL A 181 -2.43 1.35 9.83
N THR A 182 -2.64 2.54 9.30
CA THR A 182 -3.94 3.01 8.81
C THR A 182 -3.83 3.43 7.36
N ASP A 183 -4.67 2.87 6.50
CA ASP A 183 -4.89 3.38 5.14
C ASP A 183 -5.53 4.77 5.24
N THR A 184 -4.80 5.82 4.81
CA THR A 184 -5.21 7.20 5.03
C THR A 184 -6.41 7.61 4.19
N ASP A 185 -6.57 7.04 2.99
CA ASP A 185 -7.66 7.39 2.08
C ASP A 185 -8.99 6.78 2.54
N ARG A 186 -8.90 5.57 3.12
CA ARG A 186 -10.06 4.81 3.60
C ARG A 186 -10.36 5.02 5.08
N ASN A 187 -9.40 5.56 5.83
CA ASN A 187 -9.42 5.66 7.29
C ASN A 187 -9.69 4.29 7.97
N VAL A 188 -9.04 3.23 7.47
CA VAL A 188 -9.19 1.86 7.95
C VAL A 188 -7.87 1.36 8.51
N THR A 189 -7.88 0.77 9.70
CA THR A 189 -6.72 0.10 10.29
C THR A 189 -6.46 -1.20 9.55
N LEU A 190 -5.22 -1.38 9.09
CA LEU A 190 -4.75 -2.57 8.41
C LEU A 190 -4.35 -3.65 9.40
N THR A 191 -4.48 -4.91 8.99
CA THR A 191 -4.19 -6.09 9.81
C THR A 191 -2.85 -6.69 9.43
N GLN A 192 -1.94 -6.79 10.40
CA GLN A 192 -0.68 -7.51 10.24
C GLN A 192 -0.92 -8.99 9.87
N GLY A 193 -0.10 -9.52 8.97
CA GLY A 193 -0.23 -10.89 8.46
C GLY A 193 -1.24 -11.04 7.32
N THR A 194 -2.21 -10.12 7.20
CA THR A 194 -3.21 -10.09 6.11
C THR A 194 -2.92 -8.99 5.11
N ASP A 195 -2.76 -7.76 5.58
CA ASP A 195 -2.59 -6.57 4.74
C ASP A 195 -1.14 -6.13 4.64
N TYR A 196 -0.32 -6.45 5.63
CA TYR A 196 1.11 -6.15 5.64
C TYR A 196 1.89 -7.07 6.58
N GLU A 197 3.21 -7.10 6.38
CA GLU A 197 4.19 -7.74 7.28
C GLU A 197 5.15 -6.68 7.83
N ILE A 198 5.65 -6.91 9.06
CA ILE A 198 6.64 -6.05 9.72
C ILE A 198 8.00 -6.74 9.71
N THR A 199 9.03 -6.01 9.30
CA THR A 199 10.42 -6.39 9.50
C THR A 199 11.02 -5.41 10.51
N PRO A 200 11.32 -5.86 11.75
CA PRO A 200 11.96 -5.04 12.76
C PRO A 200 13.41 -4.72 12.39
N PRO A 201 14.04 -3.73 13.06
CA PRO A 201 15.47 -3.46 12.90
C PRO A 201 16.31 -4.71 13.22
N SER A 202 17.41 -4.88 12.50
CA SER A 202 18.36 -5.98 12.72
C SER A 202 19.12 -5.86 14.06
N ASP A 203 19.41 -4.62 14.46
CA ASP A 203 20.09 -4.32 15.71
C ASP A 203 19.11 -4.22 16.87
N PRO A 204 19.51 -4.66 18.08
CA PRO A 204 18.73 -4.38 19.29
C PRO A 204 18.52 -2.88 19.49
N ILE A 205 17.29 -2.47 19.81
CA ILE A 205 16.97 -1.07 20.11
C ILE A 205 17.52 -0.72 21.49
N GLN A 206 18.76 -0.23 21.53
CA GLN A 206 19.46 0.03 22.80
C GLN A 206 20.28 1.33 22.76
N THR A 207 21.15 1.49 21.77
CA THR A 207 22.04 2.65 21.67
C THR A 207 21.31 3.88 21.10
N ALA A 208 21.81 5.08 21.41
CA ALA A 208 21.22 6.34 20.96
C ALA A 208 21.41 6.55 19.45
N LYS A 209 20.43 6.08 18.68
CA LYS A 209 20.34 6.24 17.22
C LYS A 209 18.91 6.04 16.75
N ALA A 210 18.69 6.24 15.45
CA ALA A 210 17.44 5.88 14.81
C ALA A 210 17.43 4.40 14.39
N TYR A 211 16.29 3.74 14.60
CA TYR A 211 16.02 2.37 14.21
C TYR A 211 14.86 2.35 13.19
N ILE A 212 14.99 1.56 12.15
CA ILE A 212 14.05 1.54 11.04
C ILE A 212 13.26 0.24 11.09
N PHE A 213 11.93 0.37 11.13
CA PHE A 213 10.98 -0.71 10.87
C PHE A 213 10.55 -0.63 9.41
N SER A 214 10.51 -1.75 8.72
CA SER A 214 10.00 -1.86 7.35
C SER A 214 8.66 -2.56 7.35
N PHE A 215 7.75 -2.07 6.53
CA PHE A 215 6.40 -2.59 6.35
C PHE A 215 6.25 -2.99 4.89
N THR A 216 5.88 -4.23 4.63
CA THR A 216 5.70 -4.76 3.28
C THR A 216 4.25 -5.15 3.08
N GLY A 217 3.62 -4.64 2.03
CA GLY A 217 2.23 -4.91 1.69
C GLY A 217 1.99 -6.37 1.33
N LYS A 218 0.80 -6.87 1.64
CA LYS A 218 0.34 -8.23 1.42
C LYS A 218 -1.15 -8.24 1.07
N GLY A 219 -1.62 -9.28 0.36
CA GLY A 219 -3.02 -9.40 0.00
C GLY A 219 -3.49 -8.26 -0.92
N ASN A 220 -4.35 -7.40 -0.39
CA ASN A 220 -4.87 -6.23 -1.10
C ASN A 220 -3.90 -5.05 -1.16
N TYR A 221 -2.75 -5.16 -0.51
CA TYR A 221 -1.71 -4.13 -0.48
C TYR A 221 -0.39 -4.65 -1.05
N THR A 222 0.42 -3.74 -1.54
CA THR A 222 1.72 -4.03 -2.15
C THR A 222 2.74 -2.95 -1.84
N GLY A 223 3.98 -3.16 -2.26
CA GLY A 223 5.08 -2.23 -2.03
C GLY A 223 5.54 -2.22 -0.59
N SER A 224 6.32 -1.22 -0.22
CA SER A 224 6.87 -1.09 1.13
C SER A 224 6.97 0.36 1.57
N CYS A 225 6.95 0.57 2.88
CA CYS A 225 7.26 1.85 3.51
C CYS A 225 8.02 1.61 4.81
N THR A 226 8.55 2.67 5.42
CA THR A 226 9.35 2.57 6.63
C THR A 226 8.87 3.54 7.70
N LYS A 227 9.10 3.18 8.95
CA LYS A 227 8.92 4.06 10.11
C LYS A 227 10.16 4.03 10.98
N LYS A 228 10.61 5.21 11.39
CA LYS A 228 11.72 5.35 12.36
C LYS A 228 11.18 5.42 13.78
N ILE A 229 11.89 4.78 14.69
CA ILE A 229 11.84 5.03 16.12
C ILE A 229 13.22 5.48 16.57
N GLU A 230 13.31 6.37 17.53
CA GLU A 230 14.56 6.95 17.97
C GLU A 230 14.84 6.59 19.44
N VAL A 231 16.05 6.14 19.73
CA VAL A 231 16.60 6.17 21.08
C VAL A 231 17.38 7.47 21.19
N ARG A 232 16.88 8.39 22.02
CA ARG A 232 17.49 9.69 22.27
C ARG A 232 18.64 9.56 23.25
N LYS A 233 19.63 10.44 23.16
CA LYS A 233 20.70 10.51 24.10
C LYS A 233 20.20 10.88 25.51
N ALA A 234 20.73 10.23 26.53
CA ALA A 234 20.49 10.61 27.92
C ALA A 234 21.28 11.88 28.27
N ASP A 235 20.73 12.74 29.14
CA ASP A 235 21.28 14.03 29.44
C ASP A 235 22.12 13.99 30.74
N LEU A 236 23.43 14.27 30.65
CA LEU A 236 24.35 14.29 31.79
C LEU A 236 24.22 15.52 32.66
N THR A 237 23.42 16.53 32.32
CA THR A 237 23.28 17.74 33.16
C THR A 237 22.79 17.44 34.57
N ASN A 238 22.04 16.35 34.75
CA ASN A 238 21.56 15.88 36.05
C ASN A 238 22.39 14.71 36.63
N ALA A 239 23.50 14.38 36.00
CA ALA A 239 24.33 13.28 36.49
C ALA A 239 25.02 13.66 37.85
N LYS A 240 25.10 12.66 38.71
CA LYS A 240 25.89 12.76 39.95
C LYS A 240 27.33 12.45 39.62
N VAL A 241 28.24 13.36 40.02
CA VAL A 241 29.67 13.19 39.89
C VAL A 241 30.28 13.06 41.31
N GLU A 242 30.98 11.98 41.54
CA GLU A 242 31.73 11.73 42.76
C GLU A 242 33.20 11.68 42.42
N ILE A 243 34.00 12.44 43.16
CA ILE A 243 35.47 12.49 43.07
C ILE A 243 36.03 11.77 44.28
N ASN A 244 36.74 10.67 44.03
CA ASN A 244 37.31 9.84 45.06
C ASN A 244 38.80 10.25 45.30
N GLY A 245 39.18 10.31 46.56
CA GLY A 245 40.55 10.63 46.96
C GLY A 245 40.69 12.01 47.57
N THR A 246 41.87 12.27 48.11
CA THR A 246 42.26 13.57 48.67
C THR A 246 43.42 14.12 47.83
N TYR A 247 43.27 15.34 47.37
CA TYR A 247 44.27 16.01 46.54
C TYR A 247 44.97 17.12 47.36
N THR A 248 46.27 17.01 47.47
CA THR A 248 47.04 17.95 48.20
C THR A 248 47.74 18.92 47.25
N TYR A 249 47.79 20.20 47.62
CA TYR A 249 48.48 21.22 46.84
C TYR A 249 49.94 20.82 46.64
N SER A 250 50.40 20.79 45.39
CA SER A 250 51.76 20.45 44.98
C SER A 250 52.38 21.51 44.07
N GLY A 251 51.65 22.56 43.72
CA GLY A 251 52.04 23.53 42.71
C GLY A 251 51.78 23.08 41.29
N GLU A 252 51.39 21.81 41.10
CA GLU A 252 51.04 21.21 39.84
C GLU A 252 49.51 21.02 39.72
N ALA A 253 49.00 20.91 38.48
CA ALA A 253 47.62 20.67 38.25
C ALA A 253 47.15 19.30 38.77
N GLN A 254 46.07 19.30 39.54
CA GLN A 254 45.44 18.06 40.02
C GLN A 254 44.32 17.64 39.06
N GLU A 255 44.45 16.46 38.46
CA GLU A 255 43.55 15.94 37.41
C GLU A 255 42.95 14.59 37.82
N PRO A 256 41.94 14.57 38.72
CA PRO A 256 41.25 13.35 39.09
C PRO A 256 40.69 12.61 37.86
N GLY A 257 40.91 11.30 37.74
CA GLY A 257 40.44 10.48 36.64
C GLY A 257 41.36 10.48 35.42
N ASN A 258 42.38 11.31 35.35
CA ASN A 258 43.37 11.24 34.28
C ASN A 258 44.31 10.04 34.52
N GLY A 259 44.13 9.00 33.70
CA GLY A 259 44.87 7.74 33.84
C GLY A 259 44.29 6.75 34.86
N ASP A 260 43.40 7.17 35.75
CA ASP A 260 42.70 6.29 36.71
C ASP A 260 41.20 6.64 36.78
N THR A 261 40.39 5.96 35.99
CA THR A 261 38.95 6.17 35.88
C THR A 261 38.16 5.87 37.17
N THR A 262 38.80 5.26 38.20
CA THR A 262 38.14 4.99 39.48
C THR A 262 38.07 6.23 40.38
N GLN A 263 38.87 7.26 40.06
CA GLN A 263 38.88 8.51 40.82
C GLN A 263 37.68 9.41 40.52
N VAL A 264 37.02 9.26 39.36
CA VAL A 264 35.81 10.01 39.03
C VAL A 264 34.68 9.02 38.66
N GLN A 265 33.66 8.99 39.48
CA GLN A 265 32.47 8.17 39.23
C GLN A 265 31.31 9.06 38.80
N VAL A 266 30.72 8.70 37.68
CA VAL A 266 29.55 9.40 37.11
C VAL A 266 28.36 8.45 37.12
N THR A 267 27.25 8.88 37.70
CA THR A 267 25.99 8.12 37.70
C THR A 267 24.85 8.99 37.22
N LEU A 268 23.96 8.43 36.40
CA LEU A 268 22.71 9.05 35.98
C LEU A 268 21.57 8.11 36.37
N ASP A 269 20.58 8.61 37.12
CA ASP A 269 19.45 7.80 37.63
C ASP A 269 19.86 6.49 38.34
N ASN A 270 21.00 6.58 39.12
CA ASN A 270 21.68 5.47 39.79
C ASN A 270 22.32 4.42 38.86
N ILE A 271 22.41 4.70 37.56
CA ILE A 271 23.12 3.87 36.60
C ILE A 271 24.52 4.43 36.36
N PRO A 272 25.58 3.63 36.51
CA PRO A 272 26.93 4.09 36.23
C PRO A 272 27.10 4.43 34.75
N VAL A 273 27.70 5.60 34.49
CA VAL A 273 28.08 6.02 33.13
C VAL A 273 29.52 5.55 32.86
N ASN A 274 29.70 4.80 31.78
CA ASN A 274 30.99 4.31 31.38
C ASN A 274 31.94 5.46 31.04
N SER A 275 33.20 5.38 31.48
CA SER A 275 34.20 6.43 31.23
C SER A 275 34.50 6.65 29.74
N SER A 276 34.20 5.71 28.89
CA SER A 276 34.28 5.86 27.41
C SER A 276 33.21 6.77 26.83
N GLU A 277 32.17 7.13 27.58
CA GLU A 277 31.00 7.92 27.10
C GLU A 277 31.19 9.43 27.38
N TYR A 278 32.26 9.82 28.10
CA TYR A 278 32.52 11.23 28.44
C TYR A 278 34.01 11.57 28.42
N THR A 279 34.28 12.84 28.40
CA THR A 279 35.61 13.40 28.63
C THR A 279 35.61 14.22 29.91
N LEU A 280 36.77 14.31 30.56
CA LEU A 280 36.99 15.18 31.73
C LEU A 280 37.69 16.46 31.30
N GLY A 281 37.23 17.59 31.83
CA GLY A 281 37.88 18.90 31.74
C GLY A 281 38.08 19.45 33.12
N TYR A 282 39.12 20.24 33.31
CA TYR A 282 39.51 20.78 34.60
C TYR A 282 39.64 22.30 34.56
N ALA A 283 39.27 22.95 35.64
CA ALA A 283 39.46 24.38 35.82
C ALA A 283 39.88 24.67 37.26
N ASN A 284 40.71 25.68 37.45
CA ASN A 284 41.20 26.14 38.77
C ASN A 284 41.89 25.05 39.61
N ASN A 285 42.46 24.03 38.96
CA ASN A 285 42.91 22.78 39.59
C ASN A 285 44.37 22.79 40.05
N THR A 286 45.01 23.97 40.13
CA THR A 286 46.40 24.17 40.67
C THR A 286 46.46 24.80 42.04
N ALA A 287 45.43 25.51 42.49
CA ALA A 287 45.37 26.21 43.73
C ALA A 287 44.23 25.69 44.63
N ALA A 288 44.47 25.67 45.93
CA ALA A 288 43.43 25.36 46.91
C ALA A 288 42.47 26.54 47.06
N ALA A 289 41.18 26.28 47.02
CA ALA A 289 40.12 27.26 47.26
C ALA A 289 38.90 26.56 47.86
N GLU A 290 38.10 27.34 48.61
CA GLU A 290 36.79 26.83 49.11
C GLU A 290 35.84 26.46 47.99
N ALA A 291 35.10 25.39 48.17
CA ALA A 291 34.15 24.88 47.16
C ALA A 291 33.05 25.89 46.75
N SER A 292 32.75 26.85 47.60
CA SER A 292 31.82 27.96 47.35
C SER A 292 32.44 29.14 46.60
N SER A 293 33.76 29.13 46.37
CA SER A 293 34.49 30.19 45.68
C SER A 293 34.40 30.05 44.16
N ASN A 294 34.37 31.16 43.41
CA ASN A 294 34.54 31.18 41.98
C ASN A 294 35.91 30.66 41.50
N ALA A 295 36.88 30.56 42.41
CA ALA A 295 38.20 29.98 42.16
C ALA A 295 38.28 28.50 42.58
N ALA A 296 37.17 27.87 42.93
CA ALA A 296 37.13 26.47 43.34
C ALA A 296 37.63 25.54 42.23
N PRO A 297 38.47 24.54 42.56
CA PRO A 297 38.84 23.49 41.64
C PRO A 297 37.60 22.79 41.10
N THR A 298 37.49 22.64 39.79
CA THR A 298 36.28 22.10 39.13
C THR A 298 36.67 21.02 38.16
N VAL A 299 35.93 19.89 38.21
CA VAL A 299 35.93 18.81 37.21
C VAL A 299 34.64 18.91 36.41
N THR A 300 34.78 18.98 35.11
CA THR A 300 33.63 18.96 34.16
C THR A 300 33.60 17.63 33.42
N VAL A 301 32.51 16.91 33.55
CA VAL A 301 32.20 15.71 32.79
C VAL A 301 31.38 16.13 31.58
N LYS A 302 31.89 15.90 30.38
CA LYS A 302 31.22 16.24 29.12
C LYS A 302 31.03 15.01 28.25
N ALA A 303 29.79 14.74 27.83
CA ALA A 303 29.48 13.63 26.93
C ALA A 303 30.26 13.73 25.62
N ILE A 304 30.71 12.58 25.08
CA ILE A 304 31.33 12.53 23.76
C ILE A 304 30.29 12.69 22.66
N ALA A 305 30.73 13.20 21.50
CA ALA A 305 29.80 13.52 20.40
C ALA A 305 29.03 12.29 19.86
N ASP A 306 29.72 11.16 19.70
CA ASP A 306 29.19 9.95 19.09
C ASP A 306 28.70 8.89 20.11
N GLY A 307 28.61 9.28 21.41
CA GLY A 307 28.14 8.41 22.50
C GLY A 307 26.61 8.42 22.67
N ASN A 308 26.21 7.71 23.72
CA ASN A 308 24.80 7.54 24.10
C ASN A 308 24.28 8.69 24.99
N TYR A 309 25.15 9.62 25.38
CA TYR A 309 24.83 10.73 26.27
C TYR A 309 25.02 12.07 25.56
N GLN A 310 24.45 13.11 26.13
CA GLN A 310 24.64 14.51 25.75
C GLN A 310 24.80 15.39 26.96
N GLY A 311 25.18 16.64 26.75
CA GLY A 311 25.33 17.62 27.82
C GLY A 311 26.60 17.48 28.61
N ALA A 312 26.68 18.21 29.70
CA ALA A 312 27.82 18.24 30.62
C ALA A 312 27.36 18.60 32.04
N VAL A 313 28.10 18.14 33.03
CA VAL A 313 27.92 18.48 34.45
C VAL A 313 29.27 18.80 35.08
N SER A 314 29.29 19.76 35.97
CA SER A 314 30.50 20.16 36.71
C SER A 314 30.35 19.87 38.18
N LYS A 315 31.48 19.49 38.82
CA LYS A 315 31.62 19.25 40.25
C LYS A 315 32.80 20.06 40.78
N THR A 316 32.55 20.84 41.82
CA THR A 316 33.55 21.52 42.64
C THR A 316 33.89 20.70 43.85
#